data_3550e1c3e448e59d23384356b71c39f0
#
_entry.id   3550e1c3e448e59d23384356b71c39f0
#
_cell.length_a   1.000
_cell.length_b   1.000
_cell.length_c   1.000
_cell.angle_alpha   90.00
_cell.angle_beta   90.00
_cell.angle_gamma   90.00
#
_symmetry.space_group_name_H-M   'P 1'
#
loop_
_entity.id
_entity.type
_entity.pdbx_description
1 polymer ?
#
loop_
_entity_poly.entity_id
_entity_poly.type
_entity_poly.pdbx_seq_one_letter_code
_entity_poly.pdbx_strand_id
1 'polypeptide(L)'
;VLGDFALNCAWDEHGADPTVVDVFRWHGSEEVEHRNVAHDVAVHFHNSYLDRIRSMGLAVALIIGFFQRGVWHLCRTDPEADISWWRMQRMRVRDSRLRLLPTYRQLIGTSTLSYLRPGYSPEDVGSTAQAVAYLASSPAARAAHL
;
A
#
# COMPACT_ATOMS: atom_id res chain seq x y z
N VAL A 1 -3.97 -0.61 4.50
CA VAL A 1 -4.39 0.31 3.40
C VAL A 1 -3.79 -0.08 2.07
N LEU A 2 -2.45 -0.16 1.93
CA LEU A 2 -1.85 -0.55 0.64
C LEU A 2 -2.19 -1.99 0.26
N GLY A 3 -2.11 -2.94 1.20
CA GLY A 3 -2.51 -4.32 0.98
C GLY A 3 -3.99 -4.45 0.59
N ASP A 4 -4.88 -3.79 1.34
CA ASP A 4 -6.31 -3.74 1.01
C ASP A 4 -6.58 -3.07 -0.35
N PHE A 5 -5.82 -2.02 -0.71
CA PHE A 5 -5.91 -1.42 -2.03
C PHE A 5 -5.51 -2.42 -3.13
N ALA A 6 -4.41 -3.15 -2.96
CA ALA A 6 -3.94 -4.12 -3.95
C ALA A 6 -4.97 -5.23 -4.22
N LEU A 7 -5.69 -5.68 -3.17
CA LEU A 7 -6.76 -6.66 -3.30
C LEU A 7 -7.99 -6.14 -4.06
N ASN A 8 -8.24 -4.82 -4.04
CA ASN A 8 -9.47 -4.20 -4.55
C ASN A 8 -9.26 -3.22 -5.72
N CYS A 9 -8.05 -3.15 -6.27
CA CYS A 9 -7.73 -2.28 -7.41
C CYS A 9 -8.26 -2.85 -8.74
N ALA A 10 -8.27 -2.00 -9.77
CA ALA A 10 -8.84 -2.31 -11.08
C ALA A 10 -7.76 -2.75 -12.11
N TRP A 11 -6.65 -3.34 -11.69
CA TRP A 11 -5.56 -3.71 -12.58
C TRP A 11 -5.99 -4.68 -13.69
N ASP A 12 -6.83 -5.69 -13.35
CA ASP A 12 -7.34 -6.66 -14.33
C ASP A 12 -8.19 -5.98 -15.42
N GLU A 13 -8.99 -4.99 -15.02
CA GLU A 13 -9.88 -4.25 -15.94
C GLU A 13 -9.09 -3.42 -16.97
N HIS A 14 -7.80 -3.15 -16.66
CA HIS A 14 -6.90 -2.35 -17.50
C HIS A 14 -5.78 -3.16 -18.15
N GLY A 15 -5.90 -4.47 -18.20
CA GLY A 15 -5.01 -5.37 -18.94
C GLY A 15 -3.61 -5.52 -18.34
N ALA A 16 -3.47 -5.37 -17.03
CA ALA A 16 -2.22 -5.67 -16.35
C ALA A 16 -1.88 -7.17 -16.46
N ASP A 17 -0.59 -7.50 -16.49
CA ASP A 17 -0.12 -8.88 -16.54
C ASP A 17 -0.65 -9.67 -15.32
N PRO A 18 -1.34 -10.80 -15.54
CA PRO A 18 -1.98 -11.56 -14.47
C PRO A 18 -0.99 -12.06 -13.41
N THR A 19 0.24 -12.39 -13.80
CA THR A 19 1.28 -12.87 -12.89
C THR A 19 1.73 -11.74 -11.96
N VAL A 20 1.92 -10.55 -12.52
CA VAL A 20 2.29 -9.35 -11.75
C VAL A 20 1.16 -8.98 -10.78
N VAL A 21 -0.08 -8.99 -11.25
CA VAL A 21 -1.27 -8.73 -10.41
C VAL A 21 -1.36 -9.73 -9.25
N ASP A 22 -1.14 -11.02 -9.52
CA ASP A 22 -1.18 -12.07 -8.50
C ASP A 22 -0.09 -11.85 -7.44
N VAL A 23 1.15 -11.55 -7.84
CA VAL A 23 2.25 -11.26 -6.90
C VAL A 23 1.92 -10.07 -5.98
N PHE A 24 1.39 -8.98 -6.54
CA PHE A 24 1.03 -7.80 -5.75
C PHE A 24 -0.17 -8.06 -4.81
N ARG A 25 -1.15 -8.84 -5.24
CA ARG A 25 -2.30 -9.20 -4.41
C ARG A 25 -1.93 -10.21 -3.33
N TRP A 26 -1.06 -11.18 -3.66
CA TRP A 26 -0.49 -12.09 -2.68
C TRP A 26 0.23 -11.32 -1.58
N HIS A 27 1.20 -10.47 -1.95
CA HIS A 27 1.92 -9.65 -0.98
C HIS A 27 0.98 -8.72 -0.19
N GLY A 28 0.02 -8.09 -0.88
CA GLY A 28 -1.02 -7.27 -0.23
C GLY A 28 -1.87 -8.05 0.79
N SER A 29 -2.14 -9.32 0.52
CA SER A 29 -2.87 -10.20 1.45
C SER A 29 -2.04 -10.52 2.69
N GLU A 30 -0.75 -10.81 2.53
CA GLU A 30 0.18 -11.01 3.65
C GLU A 30 0.28 -9.75 4.53
N GLU A 31 0.35 -8.56 3.92
CA GLU A 31 0.34 -7.28 4.65
C GLU A 31 -0.96 -7.06 5.44
N VAL A 32 -2.11 -7.49 4.92
CA VAL A 32 -3.39 -7.43 5.65
C VAL A 32 -3.39 -8.44 6.81
N GLU A 33 -2.82 -9.61 6.65
CA GLU A 33 -2.72 -10.62 7.70
C GLU A 33 -1.76 -10.15 8.82
N HIS A 34 -0.62 -9.58 8.46
CA HIS A 34 0.41 -9.16 9.40
C HIS A 34 0.22 -7.74 9.97
N ARG A 35 -0.88 -7.05 9.65
CA ARG A 35 -1.10 -5.63 10.02
C ARG A 35 -1.02 -5.33 11.52
N ASN A 36 -1.27 -6.32 12.36
CA ASN A 36 -1.23 -6.17 13.82
C ASN A 36 0.19 -6.20 14.39
N VAL A 37 1.14 -6.87 13.72
CA VAL A 37 2.48 -7.14 14.26
C VAL A 37 3.18 -5.87 14.76
N ALA A 38 3.27 -4.84 13.92
CA ALA A 38 3.93 -3.59 14.30
C ALA A 38 3.18 -2.84 15.41
N HIS A 39 1.85 -2.93 15.42
CA HIS A 39 1.01 -2.32 16.45
C HIS A 39 1.21 -3.02 17.80
N ASP A 40 1.18 -4.33 17.84
CA ASP A 40 1.34 -5.13 19.04
C ASP A 40 2.73 -4.94 19.66
N VAL A 41 3.77 -4.87 18.82
CA VAL A 41 5.14 -4.53 19.26
C VAL A 41 5.16 -3.13 19.90
N ALA A 42 4.54 -2.13 19.26
CA ALA A 42 4.49 -0.77 19.82
C ALA A 42 3.73 -0.71 21.15
N VAL A 43 2.63 -1.46 21.29
CA VAL A 43 1.88 -1.59 22.53
C VAL A 43 2.71 -2.30 23.61
N HIS A 44 3.41 -3.38 23.26
CA HIS A 44 4.28 -4.12 24.17
C HIS A 44 5.38 -3.23 24.79
N PHE A 45 5.99 -2.36 23.99
CA PHE A 45 6.99 -1.43 24.46
C PHE A 45 6.42 -0.14 25.09
N HIS A 46 5.13 -0.12 25.37
CA HIS A 46 4.46 1.02 26.02
C HIS A 46 4.68 2.37 25.35
N ASN A 47 4.74 2.38 24.01
CA ASN A 47 4.91 3.61 23.25
C ASN A 47 3.79 4.60 23.56
N SER A 48 4.17 5.84 23.85
CA SER A 48 3.22 6.91 24.11
C SER A 48 2.39 7.26 22.86
N TYR A 49 1.25 7.88 23.07
CA TYR A 49 0.44 8.39 21.97
C TYR A 49 1.22 9.38 21.07
N LEU A 50 2.09 10.19 21.66
CA LEU A 50 2.94 11.12 20.90
C LEU A 50 3.98 10.39 20.05
N ASP A 51 4.57 9.31 20.53
CA ASP A 51 5.53 8.51 19.79
C ASP A 51 4.83 7.83 18.62
N ARG A 52 3.59 7.37 18.81
CA ARG A 52 2.76 6.83 17.75
C ARG A 52 2.49 7.87 16.64
N ILE A 53 2.14 9.10 16.99
CA ILE A 53 1.93 10.18 16.01
C ILE A 53 3.22 10.50 15.26
N ARG A 54 4.35 10.65 15.97
CA ARG A 54 5.65 10.95 15.36
C ARG A 54 6.09 9.85 14.40
N SER A 55 5.98 8.59 14.82
CA SER A 55 6.33 7.42 14.00
C SER A 55 5.48 7.35 12.74
N MET A 56 4.17 7.58 12.84
CA MET A 56 3.29 7.63 11.69
C MET A 56 3.67 8.77 10.73
N GLY A 57 3.91 9.98 11.24
CA GLY A 57 4.31 11.12 10.42
C GLY A 57 5.61 10.84 9.67
N LEU A 58 6.61 10.26 10.36
CA LEU A 58 7.88 9.86 9.75
C LEU A 58 7.67 8.76 8.70
N ALA A 59 6.93 7.71 9.01
CA ALA A 59 6.65 6.60 8.08
C ALA A 59 5.97 7.09 6.81
N VAL A 60 4.93 7.93 6.92
CA VAL A 60 4.23 8.52 5.76
C VAL A 60 5.19 9.37 4.92
N ALA A 61 5.99 10.23 5.55
CA ALA A 61 6.95 11.07 4.84
C ALA A 61 8.02 10.25 4.10
N LEU A 62 8.56 9.21 4.74
CA LEU A 62 9.55 8.32 4.15
C LEU A 62 8.96 7.50 3.00
N ILE A 63 7.81 6.86 3.20
CA ILE A 63 7.18 6.03 2.17
C ILE A 63 6.86 6.89 0.94
N ILE A 64 6.18 8.03 1.10
CA ILE A 64 5.85 8.91 -0.02
C ILE A 64 7.12 9.44 -0.68
N GLY A 65 8.10 9.89 0.11
CA GLY A 65 9.35 10.43 -0.41
C GLY A 65 10.14 9.40 -1.22
N PHE A 66 10.29 8.18 -0.73
CA PHE A 66 10.99 7.10 -1.43
C PHE A 66 10.26 6.68 -2.71
N PHE A 67 8.94 6.50 -2.65
CA PHE A 67 8.17 6.15 -3.86
C PHE A 67 8.24 7.25 -4.92
N GLN A 68 8.04 8.51 -4.55
CA GLN A 68 8.11 9.62 -5.50
C GLN A 68 9.51 9.76 -6.11
N ARG A 69 10.56 9.66 -5.28
CA ARG A 69 11.94 9.71 -5.74
C ARG A 69 12.29 8.51 -6.63
N GLY A 70 11.86 7.31 -6.25
CA GLY A 70 12.10 6.08 -7.03
C GLY A 70 11.43 6.14 -8.40
N VAL A 71 10.15 6.45 -8.45
CA VAL A 71 9.41 6.60 -9.73
C VAL A 71 10.03 7.71 -10.59
N TRP A 72 10.38 8.84 -9.99
CA TRP A 72 11.06 9.92 -10.71
C TRP A 72 12.42 9.50 -11.25
N HIS A 73 13.19 8.75 -10.48
CA HIS A 73 14.48 8.21 -10.94
C HIS A 73 14.30 7.30 -12.14
N LEU A 74 13.37 6.35 -12.08
CA LEU A 74 13.05 5.45 -13.18
C LEU A 74 12.62 6.23 -14.44
N CYS A 75 11.72 7.19 -14.30
CA CYS A 75 11.27 8.04 -15.42
C CYS A 75 12.40 8.84 -16.07
N ARG A 76 13.44 9.19 -15.33
CA ARG A 76 14.59 9.94 -15.87
C ARG A 76 15.67 9.06 -16.47
N THR A 77 15.78 7.83 -16.03
CA THR A 77 16.83 6.89 -16.48
C THR A 77 16.36 6.01 -17.63
N ASP A 78 15.05 5.94 -17.87
CA ASP A 78 14.49 5.24 -19.01
C ASP A 78 14.60 6.08 -20.28
N PRO A 79 15.39 5.64 -21.29
CA PRO A 79 15.58 6.39 -22.54
C PRO A 79 14.29 6.53 -23.36
N GLU A 80 13.33 5.63 -23.15
CA GLU A 80 12.03 5.65 -23.86
C GLU A 80 10.97 6.50 -23.16
N ALA A 81 11.20 6.84 -21.89
CA ALA A 81 10.28 7.61 -21.06
C ALA A 81 10.68 9.09 -21.02
N ASP A 82 10.40 9.86 -22.04
CA ASP A 82 10.52 11.34 -21.97
C ASP A 82 9.40 11.93 -21.12
N ILE A 83 9.51 11.77 -19.79
CA ILE A 83 8.47 12.17 -18.82
C ILE A 83 9.01 13.28 -17.92
N SER A 84 8.42 14.47 -18.02
CA SER A 84 8.66 15.56 -17.07
C SER A 84 7.98 15.28 -15.72
N TRP A 85 8.50 15.89 -14.63
CA TRP A 85 7.89 15.79 -13.30
C TRP A 85 6.40 16.10 -13.29
N TRP A 86 5.98 17.15 -13.96
CA TRP A 86 4.56 17.55 -14.03
C TRP A 86 3.71 16.56 -14.82
N ARG A 87 4.28 15.93 -15.86
CA ARG A 87 3.61 14.86 -16.60
C ARG A 87 3.43 13.63 -15.73
N MET A 88 4.46 13.23 -14.98
CA MET A 88 4.39 12.13 -14.01
C MET A 88 3.27 12.36 -12.97
N GLN A 89 3.17 13.57 -12.38
CA GLN A 89 2.11 13.88 -11.42
C GLN A 89 0.71 13.83 -12.06
N ARG A 90 0.55 14.32 -13.28
CA ARG A 90 -0.74 14.23 -14.00
C ARG A 90 -1.13 12.78 -14.30
N MET A 91 -0.18 11.94 -14.71
CA MET A 91 -0.40 10.50 -14.92
C MET A 91 -0.85 9.84 -13.62
N ARG A 92 -0.18 10.12 -12.51
CA ARG A 92 -0.54 9.60 -11.21
C ARG A 92 -1.99 9.97 -10.80
N VAL A 93 -2.41 11.22 -11.02
CA VAL A 93 -3.79 11.65 -10.75
C VAL A 93 -4.78 10.91 -11.66
N ARG A 94 -4.47 10.74 -12.94
CA ARG A 94 -5.28 9.94 -13.88
C ARG A 94 -5.41 8.50 -13.39
N ASP A 95 -4.30 7.86 -13.07
CA ASP A 95 -4.24 6.45 -12.71
C ASP A 95 -4.93 6.18 -11.36
N SER A 96 -4.92 7.16 -10.45
CA SER A 96 -5.70 7.05 -9.21
C SER A 96 -7.21 7.16 -9.44
N ARG A 97 -7.66 7.92 -10.46
CA ARG A 97 -9.08 7.95 -10.86
C ARG A 97 -9.54 6.64 -11.49
N LEU A 98 -8.63 5.96 -12.19
CA LEU A 98 -8.84 4.63 -12.77
C LEU A 98 -8.67 3.49 -11.75
N ARG A 99 -8.46 3.79 -10.48
CA ARG A 99 -8.22 2.81 -9.41
C ARG A 99 -6.97 1.93 -9.63
N LEU A 100 -6.01 2.41 -10.42
CA LEU A 100 -4.71 1.76 -10.63
C LEU A 100 -3.69 2.11 -9.56
N LEU A 101 -3.84 3.29 -8.93
CA LEU A 101 -3.02 3.77 -7.83
C LEU A 101 -3.91 4.31 -6.71
N PRO A 102 -3.51 4.19 -5.44
CA PRO A 102 -4.23 4.81 -4.35
C PRO A 102 -4.14 6.34 -4.45
N THR A 103 -5.22 7.03 -4.14
CA THR A 103 -5.23 8.49 -4.04
C THR A 103 -4.44 8.96 -2.83
N TYR A 104 -3.93 10.20 -2.86
CA TYR A 104 -3.32 10.81 -1.66
C TYR A 104 -4.28 10.89 -0.48
N ARG A 105 -5.57 11.08 -0.75
CA ARG A 105 -6.60 11.06 0.30
C ARG A 105 -6.68 9.70 0.99
N GLN A 106 -6.57 8.59 0.25
CA GLN A 106 -6.56 7.25 0.83
C GLN A 106 -5.27 6.98 1.61
N LEU A 107 -4.12 7.37 1.05
CA LEU A 107 -2.82 7.15 1.69
C LEU A 107 -2.61 7.99 2.96
N ILE A 108 -2.95 9.27 2.90
CA ILE A 108 -2.64 10.22 3.99
C ILE A 108 -3.89 10.51 4.82
N GLY A 109 -5.05 10.74 4.16
CA GLY A 109 -6.26 11.19 4.83
C GLY A 109 -6.89 10.09 5.69
N THR A 110 -7.49 9.08 5.06
CA THR A 110 -8.25 8.06 5.81
C THR A 110 -7.37 7.22 6.70
N SER A 111 -6.19 6.81 6.23
CA SER A 111 -5.27 5.97 6.99
C SER A 111 -4.68 6.70 8.18
N THR A 112 -4.16 7.91 7.96
CA THR A 112 -3.53 8.70 9.03
C THR A 112 -4.56 9.14 10.07
N LEU A 113 -5.73 9.61 9.63
CA LEU A 113 -6.79 10.04 10.55
C LEU A 113 -7.35 8.87 11.38
N SER A 114 -7.48 7.69 10.78
CA SER A 114 -7.88 6.48 11.53
C SER A 114 -6.84 6.13 12.59
N TYR A 115 -5.56 6.13 12.21
CA TYR A 115 -4.45 5.80 13.11
C TYR A 115 -4.29 6.79 14.27
N LEU A 116 -4.71 8.05 14.08
CA LEU A 116 -4.67 9.08 15.13
C LEU A 116 -5.77 8.92 16.18
N ARG A 117 -6.76 8.05 15.99
CA ARG A 117 -7.78 7.79 17.00
C ARG A 117 -7.16 7.10 18.22
N PRO A 118 -7.48 7.52 19.46
CA PRO A 118 -6.96 6.86 20.66
C PRO A 118 -7.28 5.37 20.74
N GLY A 119 -8.46 4.95 20.30
CA GLY A 119 -8.91 3.55 20.27
C GLY A 119 -8.68 2.86 18.92
N TYR A 120 -7.71 3.28 18.13
CA TYR A 120 -7.41 2.64 16.83
C TYR A 120 -6.97 1.19 17.02
N SER A 121 -7.55 0.31 16.22
CA SER A 121 -7.06 -1.05 15.99
C SER A 121 -6.74 -1.24 14.50
N PRO A 122 -5.62 -1.90 14.16
CA PRO A 122 -5.34 -2.27 12.76
C PRO A 122 -6.41 -3.18 12.16
N GLU A 123 -7.16 -3.89 12.98
CA GLU A 123 -8.26 -4.77 12.54
C GLU A 123 -9.43 -4.01 11.91
N ASP A 124 -9.57 -2.71 12.21
CA ASP A 124 -10.58 -1.85 11.61
C ASP A 124 -10.33 -1.56 10.12
N VAL A 125 -9.17 -1.98 9.57
CA VAL A 125 -8.75 -1.67 8.20
C VAL A 125 -8.45 -2.94 7.42
N GLY A 126 -9.13 -3.11 6.29
CA GLY A 126 -9.00 -4.29 5.43
C GLY A 126 -9.78 -5.50 5.96
N SER A 127 -9.89 -6.53 5.15
CA SER A 127 -10.61 -7.76 5.47
C SER A 127 -9.66 -8.95 5.54
N THR A 128 -9.46 -9.51 6.75
CA THR A 128 -8.69 -10.75 6.92
C THR A 128 -9.32 -11.90 6.14
N ALA A 129 -10.65 -12.00 6.13
CA ALA A 129 -11.34 -13.05 5.38
C ALA A 129 -11.06 -12.98 3.87
N GLN A 130 -11.02 -11.76 3.30
CA GLN A 130 -10.66 -11.56 1.89
C GLN A 130 -9.19 -11.92 1.64
N ALA A 131 -8.27 -11.52 2.51
CA ALA A 131 -6.85 -11.84 2.39
C ALA A 131 -6.60 -13.35 2.42
N VAL A 132 -7.15 -14.05 3.43
CA VAL A 132 -7.05 -15.51 3.55
C VAL A 132 -7.65 -16.23 2.35
N ALA A 133 -8.82 -15.80 1.87
CA ALA A 133 -9.44 -16.38 0.68
C ALA A 133 -8.58 -16.20 -0.57
N TYR A 134 -7.92 -15.04 -0.71
CA TYR A 134 -6.99 -14.80 -1.82
C TYR A 134 -5.75 -15.70 -1.71
N LEU A 135 -5.09 -15.75 -0.54
CA LEU A 135 -3.92 -16.59 -0.30
C LEU A 135 -4.19 -18.07 -0.62
N ALA A 136 -5.35 -18.58 -0.27
CA ALA A 136 -5.75 -19.96 -0.57
C ALA A 136 -5.84 -20.27 -2.08
N SER A 137 -6.07 -19.26 -2.92
CA SER A 137 -6.25 -19.42 -4.38
C SER A 137 -5.06 -18.94 -5.21
N SER A 138 -4.19 -18.08 -4.67
CA SER A 138 -3.08 -17.45 -5.38
C SER A 138 -2.04 -18.45 -5.87
N PRO A 139 -1.67 -18.43 -7.17
CA PRO A 139 -0.51 -19.15 -7.69
C PRO A 139 0.81 -18.74 -7.03
N ALA A 140 1.02 -17.44 -6.76
CA ALA A 140 2.22 -16.93 -6.10
C ALA A 140 2.34 -17.47 -4.67
N ALA A 141 1.25 -17.51 -3.89
CA ALA A 141 1.24 -18.10 -2.55
C ALA A 141 1.64 -19.57 -2.58
N ARG A 142 1.09 -20.34 -3.52
CA ARG A 142 1.45 -21.76 -3.67
C ARG A 142 2.91 -21.98 -4.05
N ALA A 143 3.47 -21.11 -4.89
CA ALA A 143 4.88 -21.18 -5.28
C ALA A 143 5.85 -20.82 -4.14
N ALA A 144 5.44 -19.94 -3.21
CA ALA A 144 6.25 -19.53 -2.08
C ALA A 144 6.39 -20.63 -0.99
N HIS A 145 5.54 -21.66 -1.02
CA HIS A 145 5.58 -22.79 -0.07
C HIS A 145 6.28 -24.05 -0.63
N LEU A 146 6.85 -24.00 -1.82
CA LEU A 146 7.66 -25.04 -2.43
C LEU A 146 9.14 -24.84 -2.17
#